data_cf5b37634689c4aa4529e0640b3776be
#
_entry.id   cf5b37634689c4aa4529e0640b3776be
#
_cell.length_a   1.000
_cell.length_b   1.000
_cell.length_c   1.000
_cell.angle_alpha   90.00
_cell.angle_beta   90.00
_cell.angle_gamma   90.00
#
_symmetry.space_group_name_H-M   'P 1'
#
loop_
_entity.id
_entity.type
_entity.pdbx_description
1 polymer ?
#
loop_
_entity_poly.entity_id
_entity_poly.type
_entity_poly.pdbx_seq_one_letter_code
_entity_poly.pdbx_strand_id
1 'polypeptide(L)'
;EIVKKLVKDADVFLQNMRPGVMERLGLNYEELKKVNPNLIYVSISGYGSSGPMVEDPVYDPLIQARSGFIKVQERVAGTTTLINSLVHDKTTAMVAVQAIIAALFKREFKKAGGTHIEIAMLDVGMQFLWGEVHANNHYIVDKKGKGVKEQPNIIPETFAVYPCKDGHIAFLGMQNQDK
;
A
#
# COMPACT_ATOMS: atom_id res chain seq x y z
N GLU A 1 -14.65 -24.95 12.03
CA GLU A 1 -15.86 -25.56 11.43
C GLU A 1 -16.85 -24.50 10.92
N ILE A 2 -17.25 -23.50 11.74
CA ILE A 2 -18.23 -22.46 11.34
C ILE A 2 -17.75 -21.70 10.11
N VAL A 3 -16.49 -21.20 10.12
CA VAL A 3 -15.90 -20.46 8.99
C VAL A 3 -15.93 -21.29 7.69
N LYS A 4 -15.57 -22.57 7.74
CA LYS A 4 -15.61 -23.45 6.55
C LYS A 4 -17.03 -23.62 6.00
N LYS A 5 -18.06 -23.62 6.86
CA LYS A 5 -19.46 -23.64 6.42
C LYS A 5 -19.85 -22.35 5.69
N LEU A 6 -19.43 -21.18 6.23
CA LEU A 6 -19.72 -19.88 5.61
C LEU A 6 -18.97 -19.71 4.28
N VAL A 7 -17.73 -20.15 4.21
CA VAL A 7 -16.88 -20.03 3.00
C VAL A 7 -17.46 -20.85 1.83
N LYS A 8 -18.23 -21.90 2.09
CA LYS A 8 -18.81 -22.74 1.04
C LYS A 8 -19.60 -21.94 -0.01
N ASP A 9 -20.32 -20.91 0.45
CA ASP A 9 -21.19 -20.09 -0.39
C ASP A 9 -20.67 -18.64 -0.52
N ALA A 10 -19.45 -18.36 -0.02
CA ALA A 10 -18.85 -17.03 -0.09
C ALA A 10 -18.11 -16.80 -1.41
N ASP A 11 -18.22 -15.61 -1.97
CA ASP A 11 -17.42 -15.19 -3.11
C ASP A 11 -16.00 -14.78 -2.71
N VAL A 12 -15.88 -14.12 -1.57
CA VAL A 12 -14.63 -13.53 -1.08
C VAL A 12 -14.42 -13.86 0.38
N PHE A 13 -13.22 -14.27 0.73
CA PHE A 13 -12.74 -14.40 2.09
C PHE A 13 -11.54 -13.46 2.29
N LEU A 14 -11.66 -12.48 3.18
CA LEU A 14 -10.60 -11.52 3.48
C LEU A 14 -10.13 -11.68 4.92
N GLN A 15 -8.83 -11.66 5.11
CA GLN A 15 -8.19 -11.68 6.43
C GLN A 15 -6.98 -10.75 6.48
N ASN A 16 -6.69 -10.23 7.68
CA ASN A 16 -5.52 -9.40 7.96
C ASN A 16 -4.77 -9.86 9.22
N MET A 17 -4.77 -11.16 9.44
CA MET A 17 -4.03 -11.78 10.55
C MET A 17 -2.54 -11.81 10.25
N ARG A 18 -1.73 -11.91 11.31
CA ARG A 18 -0.29 -12.10 11.16
C ARG A 18 0.02 -13.39 10.38
N PRO A 19 1.11 -13.42 9.60
CA PRO A 19 1.55 -14.62 8.91
C PRO A 19 1.58 -15.86 9.83
N GLY A 20 1.22 -17.02 9.30
CA GLY A 20 1.14 -18.28 10.04
C GLY A 20 -0.11 -18.47 10.92
N VAL A 21 -0.92 -17.45 11.17
CA VAL A 21 -2.14 -17.59 11.97
C VAL A 21 -3.19 -18.42 11.23
N MET A 22 -3.43 -18.13 9.96
CA MET A 22 -4.43 -18.82 9.16
C MET A 22 -4.06 -20.27 8.89
N GLU A 23 -2.76 -20.55 8.77
CA GLU A 23 -2.23 -21.93 8.68
C GLU A 23 -2.54 -22.72 9.96
N ARG A 24 -2.24 -22.16 11.12
CA ARG A 24 -2.51 -22.80 12.42
C ARG A 24 -4.01 -23.05 12.68
N LEU A 25 -4.86 -22.19 12.12
CA LEU A 25 -6.31 -22.33 12.24
C LEU A 25 -6.91 -23.29 11.19
N GLY A 26 -6.13 -23.76 10.22
CA GLY A 26 -6.61 -24.56 9.09
C GLY A 26 -7.59 -23.79 8.19
N LEU A 27 -7.35 -22.46 8.06
CA LEU A 27 -8.15 -21.49 7.29
C LEU A 27 -7.32 -20.77 6.23
N ASN A 28 -6.15 -21.29 5.86
CA ASN A 28 -5.34 -20.79 4.77
C ASN A 28 -6.00 -21.04 3.41
N TYR A 29 -5.47 -20.42 2.37
CA TYR A 29 -6.02 -20.53 1.01
C TYR A 29 -6.17 -21.98 0.54
N GLU A 30 -5.13 -22.81 0.71
CA GLU A 30 -5.16 -24.20 0.23
C GLU A 30 -6.23 -25.05 0.91
N GLU A 31 -6.51 -24.79 2.19
CA GLU A 31 -7.58 -25.48 2.92
C GLU A 31 -8.97 -24.98 2.53
N LEU A 32 -9.14 -23.66 2.37
CA LEU A 32 -10.45 -23.11 2.00
C LEU A 32 -10.78 -23.31 0.53
N LYS A 33 -9.80 -23.38 -0.35
CA LYS A 33 -9.95 -23.75 -1.77
C LYS A 33 -10.51 -25.16 -1.96
N LYS A 34 -10.21 -26.10 -1.07
CA LYS A 34 -10.81 -27.43 -1.09
C LYS A 34 -12.32 -27.40 -0.80
N VAL A 35 -12.76 -26.43 0.00
CA VAL A 35 -14.18 -26.23 0.35
C VAL A 35 -14.91 -25.46 -0.75
N ASN A 36 -14.27 -24.41 -1.28
CA ASN A 36 -14.82 -23.59 -2.35
C ASN A 36 -13.74 -23.26 -3.40
N PRO A 37 -13.67 -24.02 -4.50
CA PRO A 37 -12.68 -23.79 -5.56
C PRO A 37 -12.80 -22.45 -6.28
N ASN A 38 -13.92 -21.76 -6.12
CA ASN A 38 -14.18 -20.44 -6.74
C ASN A 38 -13.91 -19.26 -5.80
N LEU A 39 -13.44 -19.55 -4.57
CA LEU A 39 -13.19 -18.54 -3.56
C LEU A 39 -12.09 -17.57 -3.96
N ILE A 40 -12.35 -16.28 -3.84
CA ILE A 40 -11.31 -15.25 -3.87
C ILE A 40 -10.82 -15.05 -2.44
N TYR A 41 -9.61 -15.50 -2.17
CA TYR A 41 -8.98 -15.39 -0.85
C TYR A 41 -8.04 -14.19 -0.81
N VAL A 42 -8.22 -13.29 0.14
CA VAL A 42 -7.42 -12.07 0.27
C VAL A 42 -6.67 -12.07 1.59
N SER A 43 -5.35 -11.98 1.50
CA SER A 43 -4.45 -11.82 2.65
C SER A 43 -3.88 -10.41 2.67
N ILE A 44 -4.12 -9.67 3.74
CA ILE A 44 -3.46 -8.38 3.99
C ILE A 44 -2.45 -8.57 5.11
N SER A 45 -1.23 -8.15 4.88
CA SER A 45 -0.14 -8.18 5.87
C SER A 45 0.65 -6.88 5.87
N GLY A 46 1.52 -6.68 6.86
CA GLY A 46 2.36 -5.50 6.92
C GLY A 46 3.43 -5.47 5.85
N TYR A 47 4.14 -6.58 5.70
CA TYR A 47 5.38 -6.66 4.91
C TYR A 47 5.38 -7.79 3.87
N GLY A 48 4.22 -8.40 3.62
CA GLY A 48 4.10 -9.54 2.70
C GLY A 48 4.27 -10.89 3.39
N SER A 49 4.29 -11.95 2.57
CA SER A 49 4.39 -13.35 3.02
C SER A 49 5.84 -13.86 3.06
N SER A 50 6.82 -13.04 2.66
CA SER A 50 8.24 -13.40 2.61
C SER A 50 9.14 -12.20 2.91
N GLY A 51 10.41 -12.46 3.18
CA GLY A 51 11.40 -11.42 3.45
C GLY A 51 11.76 -11.26 4.94
N PRO A 52 12.74 -10.40 5.25
CA PRO A 52 13.31 -10.31 6.59
C PRO A 52 12.36 -9.73 7.64
N MET A 53 11.30 -9.04 7.22
CA MET A 53 10.35 -8.35 8.12
C MET A 53 8.99 -9.06 8.24
N VAL A 54 8.86 -10.27 7.72
CA VAL A 54 7.58 -11.00 7.68
C VAL A 54 6.93 -11.15 9.07
N GLU A 55 7.72 -11.34 10.10
CA GLU A 55 7.27 -11.51 11.48
C GLU A 55 7.18 -10.18 12.27
N ASP A 56 7.65 -9.07 11.69
CA ASP A 56 7.65 -7.79 12.38
C ASP A 56 6.21 -7.32 12.66
N PRO A 57 5.95 -6.75 13.85
CA PRO A 57 4.68 -6.12 14.12
C PRO A 57 4.48 -4.90 13.23
N VAL A 58 3.26 -4.67 12.80
CA VAL A 58 2.92 -3.56 11.91
C VAL A 58 1.67 -2.84 12.37
N TYR A 59 1.74 -1.51 12.26
CA TYR A 59 0.62 -0.58 12.36
C TYR A 59 0.88 0.57 11.36
N ASP A 60 -0.15 1.32 11.01
CA ASP A 60 -0.07 2.43 10.07
C ASP A 60 1.14 3.37 10.28
N PRO A 61 1.45 3.86 11.49
CA PRO A 61 2.60 4.73 11.72
C PRO A 61 3.95 4.12 11.33
N LEU A 62 4.11 2.81 11.48
CA LEU A 62 5.32 2.10 11.07
C LEU A 62 5.45 2.05 9.55
N ILE A 63 4.33 1.88 8.86
CA ILE A 63 4.31 1.95 7.39
C ILE A 63 4.58 3.37 6.91
N GLN A 64 4.02 4.41 7.55
CA GLN A 64 4.36 5.80 7.23
C GLN A 64 5.85 6.06 7.33
N ALA A 65 6.50 5.53 8.37
CA ALA A 65 7.94 5.67 8.54
C ALA A 65 8.73 4.91 7.46
N ARG A 66 8.39 3.64 7.22
CA ARG A 66 9.15 2.74 6.33
C ARG A 66 8.92 3.02 4.85
N SER A 67 7.74 3.49 4.45
CA SER A 67 7.43 3.87 3.06
C SER A 67 8.08 5.18 2.61
N GLY A 68 8.63 5.98 3.55
CA GLY A 68 9.20 7.29 3.27
C GLY A 68 8.24 8.47 3.46
N PHE A 69 7.00 8.21 3.89
CA PHE A 69 5.97 9.24 4.06
C PHE A 69 6.39 10.34 5.03
N ILE A 70 7.01 9.96 6.16
CA ILE A 70 7.56 10.91 7.14
C ILE A 70 8.61 11.81 6.50
N LYS A 71 9.45 11.28 5.61
CA LYS A 71 10.50 12.07 4.95
C LYS A 71 9.94 13.08 3.96
N VAL A 72 8.85 12.75 3.28
CA VAL A 72 8.12 13.69 2.43
C VAL A 72 7.52 14.81 3.28
N GLN A 73 6.90 14.48 4.41
CA GLN A 73 6.35 15.47 5.33
C GLN A 73 7.44 16.38 5.91
N GLU A 74 8.58 15.84 6.30
CA GLU A 74 9.71 16.63 6.81
C GLU A 74 10.20 17.68 5.81
N ARG A 75 10.25 17.35 4.52
CA ARG A 75 10.65 18.30 3.47
C ARG A 75 9.73 19.52 3.41
N VAL A 76 8.44 19.34 3.65
CA VAL A 76 7.44 20.41 3.55
C VAL A 76 7.29 21.16 4.89
N ALA A 77 7.19 20.42 5.98
CA ALA A 77 6.90 20.97 7.31
C ALA A 77 8.16 21.42 8.07
N GLY A 78 9.37 21.05 7.60
CA GLY A 78 10.62 21.30 8.30
C GLY A 78 10.80 20.50 9.57
N THR A 79 9.86 19.62 9.92
CA THR A 79 9.90 18.77 11.12
C THR A 79 9.45 17.35 10.78
N THR A 80 10.08 16.37 11.42
CA THR A 80 9.68 14.96 11.31
C THR A 80 8.36 14.75 12.02
N THR A 81 7.31 14.46 11.28
CA THR A 81 5.96 14.24 11.81
C THR A 81 5.21 13.16 11.06
N LEU A 82 4.30 12.49 11.77
CA LEU A 82 3.33 11.59 11.18
C LEU A 82 2.12 12.36 10.67
N ILE A 83 1.48 11.86 9.61
CA ILE A 83 0.11 12.28 9.35
C ILE A 83 -0.78 11.66 10.43
N ASN A 84 -1.54 12.49 11.12
CA ASN A 84 -2.47 12.05 12.14
C ASN A 84 -3.75 11.44 11.52
N SER A 85 -3.54 10.43 10.69
CA SER A 85 -4.60 9.63 10.05
C SER A 85 -4.03 8.25 9.68
N LEU A 86 -4.89 7.24 9.69
CA LEU A 86 -4.58 5.87 9.24
C LEU A 86 -4.56 5.82 7.71
N VAL A 87 -3.60 6.50 7.10
CA VAL A 87 -3.55 6.70 5.65
C VAL A 87 -3.23 5.41 4.91
N HIS A 88 -2.31 4.60 5.44
CA HIS A 88 -1.93 3.32 4.81
C HIS A 88 -2.94 2.21 5.04
N ASP A 89 -3.61 2.16 6.19
CA ASP A 89 -4.74 1.25 6.42
C ASP A 89 -5.83 1.50 5.37
N LYS A 90 -6.21 2.77 5.17
CA LYS A 90 -7.25 3.17 4.22
C LYS A 90 -6.85 2.91 2.76
N THR A 91 -5.63 3.28 2.37
CA THR A 91 -5.15 3.05 0.99
C THR A 91 -5.01 1.57 0.69
N THR A 92 -4.55 0.76 1.66
CA THR A 92 -4.48 -0.70 1.54
C THR A 92 -5.87 -1.31 1.34
N ALA A 93 -6.88 -0.83 2.08
CA ALA A 93 -8.27 -1.26 1.91
C ALA A 93 -8.80 -0.93 0.51
N MET A 94 -8.48 0.26 -0.03
CA MET A 94 -8.88 0.65 -1.39
C MET A 94 -8.21 -0.24 -2.45
N VAL A 95 -6.92 -0.55 -2.32
CA VAL A 95 -6.20 -1.46 -3.21
C VAL A 95 -6.78 -2.88 -3.11
N ALA A 96 -7.13 -3.34 -1.91
CA ALA A 96 -7.76 -4.64 -1.72
C ALA A 96 -9.09 -4.74 -2.48
N VAL A 97 -9.94 -3.72 -2.39
CA VAL A 97 -11.22 -3.67 -3.14
C VAL A 97 -10.98 -3.71 -4.65
N GLN A 98 -10.01 -2.95 -5.17
CA GLN A 98 -9.67 -2.97 -6.60
C GLN A 98 -9.21 -4.37 -7.05
N ALA A 99 -8.35 -5.02 -6.28
CA ALA A 99 -7.87 -6.37 -6.58
C ALA A 99 -9.00 -7.41 -6.52
N ILE A 100 -9.90 -7.30 -5.54
CA ILE A 100 -11.09 -8.17 -5.43
C ILE A 100 -11.99 -8.02 -6.65
N ILE A 101 -12.31 -6.78 -7.05
CA ILE A 101 -13.16 -6.53 -8.24
C ILE A 101 -12.52 -7.11 -9.50
N ALA A 102 -11.21 -6.92 -9.69
CA ALA A 102 -10.48 -7.49 -10.81
C ALA A 102 -10.51 -9.02 -10.81
N ALA A 103 -10.38 -9.65 -9.64
CA ALA A 103 -10.45 -11.10 -9.50
C ALA A 103 -11.85 -11.64 -9.76
N LEU A 104 -12.89 -10.99 -9.26
CA LEU A 104 -14.29 -11.32 -9.54
C LEU A 104 -14.58 -11.22 -11.04
N PHE A 105 -14.16 -10.13 -11.67
CA PHE A 105 -14.29 -9.94 -13.11
C PHE A 105 -13.58 -11.06 -13.89
N LYS A 106 -12.33 -11.37 -13.54
CA LYS A 106 -11.59 -12.48 -14.14
C LYS A 106 -12.33 -13.82 -13.99
N ARG A 107 -12.84 -14.11 -12.78
CA ARG A 107 -13.58 -15.34 -12.51
C ARG A 107 -14.81 -15.47 -13.40
N GLU A 108 -15.62 -14.42 -13.47
CA GLU A 108 -16.89 -14.45 -14.24
C GLU A 108 -16.65 -14.48 -15.76
N PHE A 109 -15.78 -13.64 -16.29
CA PHE A 109 -15.58 -13.51 -17.74
C PHE A 109 -14.62 -14.54 -18.33
N LYS A 110 -13.59 -14.94 -17.58
CA LYS A 110 -12.63 -15.95 -18.06
C LYS A 110 -12.96 -17.35 -17.62
N LYS A 111 -14.02 -17.54 -16.83
CA LYS A 111 -14.37 -18.82 -16.17
C LYS A 111 -13.15 -19.41 -15.42
N ALA A 112 -12.29 -18.55 -14.95
CA ALA A 112 -11.17 -18.92 -14.09
C ALA A 112 -11.71 -19.22 -12.68
N GLY A 113 -11.23 -20.24 -12.01
CA GLY A 113 -11.59 -20.53 -10.61
C GLY A 113 -11.21 -19.40 -9.66
N GLY A 114 -11.29 -19.67 -8.36
CA GLY A 114 -10.85 -18.75 -7.32
C GLY A 114 -9.36 -18.42 -7.40
N THR A 115 -8.93 -17.42 -6.65
CA THR A 115 -7.53 -16.97 -6.63
C THR A 115 -7.14 -16.49 -5.24
N HIS A 116 -5.85 -16.57 -4.92
CA HIS A 116 -5.26 -15.94 -3.75
C HIS A 116 -4.71 -14.57 -4.14
N ILE A 117 -5.05 -13.56 -3.38
CA ILE A 117 -4.54 -12.18 -3.49
C ILE A 117 -3.77 -11.89 -2.22
N GLU A 118 -2.51 -11.53 -2.36
CA GLU A 118 -1.66 -11.10 -1.25
C GLU A 118 -1.35 -9.62 -1.39
N ILE A 119 -1.55 -8.85 -0.32
CA ILE A 119 -1.33 -7.41 -0.28
C ILE A 119 -0.47 -7.08 0.93
N ALA A 120 0.66 -6.42 0.69
CA ALA A 120 1.51 -5.88 1.73
C ALA A 120 1.25 -4.37 1.90
N MET A 121 1.01 -3.93 3.12
CA MET A 121 0.80 -2.50 3.41
C MET A 121 2.00 -1.65 3.01
N LEU A 122 3.23 -2.18 3.19
CA LEU A 122 4.45 -1.48 2.79
C LEU A 122 4.50 -1.25 1.28
N ASP A 123 4.17 -2.26 0.46
CA ASP A 123 4.17 -2.15 -1.00
C ASP A 123 3.15 -1.11 -1.47
N VAL A 124 1.96 -1.11 -0.85
CA VAL A 124 0.94 -0.09 -1.12
C VAL A 124 1.43 1.30 -0.74
N GLY A 125 2.09 1.45 0.42
CA GLY A 125 2.67 2.71 0.85
C GLY A 125 3.78 3.21 -0.07
N MET A 126 4.64 2.32 -0.54
CA MET A 126 5.68 2.65 -1.52
C MET A 126 5.10 3.01 -2.88
N GLN A 127 4.07 2.30 -3.33
CA GLN A 127 3.36 2.61 -4.57
C GLN A 127 2.69 3.99 -4.49
N PHE A 128 2.05 4.30 -3.36
CA PHE A 128 1.39 5.59 -3.14
C PHE A 128 2.37 6.77 -3.25
N LEU A 129 3.60 6.58 -2.76
CA LEU A 129 4.67 7.58 -2.80
C LEU A 129 5.62 7.43 -3.99
N TRP A 130 5.23 6.66 -5.01
CA TRP A 130 6.14 6.36 -6.12
C TRP A 130 6.67 7.61 -6.80
N GLY A 131 5.80 8.57 -7.09
CA GLY A 131 6.16 9.82 -7.75
C GLY A 131 7.07 10.70 -6.89
N GLU A 132 6.79 10.80 -5.60
CA GLU A 132 7.44 11.76 -4.69
C GLU A 132 8.78 11.25 -4.15
N VAL A 133 8.92 9.95 -3.97
CA VAL A 133 10.10 9.36 -3.30
C VAL A 133 10.84 8.40 -4.21
N HIS A 134 10.11 7.48 -4.86
CA HIS A 134 10.74 6.31 -5.46
C HIS A 134 11.14 6.52 -6.92
N ALA A 135 10.34 7.18 -7.73
CA ALA A 135 10.62 7.38 -9.15
C ALA A 135 11.92 8.14 -9.42
N ASN A 136 12.29 9.07 -8.55
CA ASN A 136 13.47 9.91 -8.71
C ASN A 136 14.70 9.46 -7.91
N ASN A 137 14.55 8.51 -6.98
CA ASN A 137 15.61 8.14 -6.04
C ASN A 137 16.07 6.68 -6.17
N HIS A 138 15.43 5.88 -7.03
CA HIS A 138 15.77 4.47 -7.22
C HIS A 138 16.56 4.25 -8.52
N TYR A 139 17.69 4.91 -8.64
CA TYR A 139 18.61 4.66 -9.74
C TYR A 139 19.58 3.54 -9.38
N ILE A 140 19.79 2.63 -10.33
CA ILE A 140 20.89 1.67 -10.25
C ILE A 140 22.18 2.46 -10.37
N VAL A 141 22.89 2.62 -9.26
CA VAL A 141 24.25 3.20 -9.26
C VAL A 141 25.20 2.22 -9.98
N ASP A 142 26.07 2.75 -10.80
CA ASP A 142 27.14 1.93 -11.38
C ASP A 142 28.08 1.39 -10.28
N LYS A 143 28.93 0.42 -10.63
CA LYS A 143 29.89 -0.18 -9.69
C LYS A 143 30.88 0.81 -9.06
N LYS A 144 30.90 2.07 -9.52
CA LYS A 144 31.76 3.16 -9.03
C LYS A 144 31.00 4.15 -8.13
N GLY A 145 29.74 3.85 -7.80
CA GLY A 145 28.92 4.72 -6.94
C GLY A 145 28.49 6.03 -7.61
N LYS A 146 28.67 6.17 -8.92
CA LYS A 146 28.18 7.35 -9.65
C LYS A 146 26.70 7.14 -9.96
N GLY A 147 25.84 7.67 -9.12
CA GLY A 147 24.40 7.79 -9.37
C GLY A 147 24.05 9.07 -10.14
N VAL A 148 22.86 9.10 -10.66
CA VAL A 148 22.26 10.33 -11.20
C VAL A 148 22.15 11.34 -10.06
N LYS A 149 22.48 12.61 -10.31
CA LYS A 149 22.28 13.68 -9.31
C LYS A 149 20.81 13.67 -8.86
N GLU A 150 20.60 13.81 -7.55
CA GLU A 150 19.25 14.02 -7.02
C GLU A 150 18.56 15.10 -7.85
N GLN A 151 17.49 14.73 -8.51
CA GLN A 151 16.61 15.72 -9.14
C GLN A 151 15.75 16.33 -8.03
N PRO A 152 15.60 17.65 -7.98
CA PRO A 152 14.70 18.26 -7.03
C PRO A 152 13.29 17.70 -7.25
N ASN A 153 12.65 17.27 -6.17
CA ASN A 153 11.28 16.81 -6.21
C ASN A 153 10.38 18.03 -6.44
N ILE A 154 9.91 18.21 -7.66
CA ILE A 154 9.19 19.43 -8.09
C ILE A 154 7.86 19.60 -7.32
N ILE A 155 7.22 18.48 -6.93
CA ILE A 155 5.89 18.50 -6.30
C ILE A 155 5.87 19.29 -4.98
N PRO A 156 6.77 19.07 -4.00
CA PRO A 156 6.76 19.81 -2.73
C PRO A 156 7.05 21.30 -2.88
N GLU A 157 7.79 21.70 -3.91
CA GLU A 157 8.18 23.11 -4.13
C GLU A 157 7.07 23.93 -4.80
N THR A 158 6.09 23.26 -5.42
CA THR A 158 4.98 23.92 -6.11
C THR A 158 3.72 24.07 -5.24
N PHE A 159 3.65 23.35 -4.13
CA PHE A 159 2.52 23.41 -3.20
C PHE A 159 2.89 24.22 -1.97
N ALA A 160 2.14 25.27 -1.69
CA ALA A 160 2.34 26.09 -0.50
C ALA A 160 1.02 26.44 0.16
N VAL A 161 1.08 26.59 1.48
CA VAL A 161 -0.04 27.09 2.28
C VAL A 161 0.37 28.42 2.87
N TYR A 162 -0.39 29.47 2.58
CA TYR A 162 -0.14 30.81 3.05
C TYR A 162 -1.21 31.24 4.05
N PRO A 163 -0.82 31.90 5.15
CA PRO A 163 -1.78 32.51 6.06
C PRO A 163 -2.48 33.70 5.38
N CYS A 164 -3.77 33.85 5.63
CA CYS A 164 -4.55 35.02 5.24
C CYS A 164 -5.27 35.58 6.47
N LYS A 165 -6.04 36.68 6.30
CA LYS A 165 -6.62 37.43 7.40
C LYS A 165 -7.50 36.57 8.32
N ASP A 166 -8.19 35.57 7.77
CA ASP A 166 -9.22 34.77 8.43
C ASP A 166 -9.02 33.26 8.28
N GLY A 167 -7.80 32.81 7.84
CA GLY A 167 -7.50 31.41 7.66
C GLY A 167 -6.23 31.16 6.89
N HIS A 168 -6.27 30.16 6.01
CA HIS A 168 -5.13 29.78 5.17
C HIS A 168 -5.59 29.48 3.74
N ILE A 169 -4.74 29.78 2.77
CA ILE A 169 -4.96 29.46 1.36
C ILE A 169 -3.92 28.42 0.93
N ALA A 170 -4.37 27.32 0.35
CA ALA A 170 -3.51 26.36 -0.34
C ALA A 170 -3.30 26.87 -1.78
N PHE A 171 -2.07 26.96 -2.22
CA PHE A 171 -1.71 27.51 -3.52
C PHE A 171 -0.81 26.52 -4.28
N LEU A 172 -1.08 26.38 -5.58
CA LEU A 172 -0.23 25.69 -6.53
C LEU A 172 0.46 26.74 -7.40
N GLY A 173 1.76 26.94 -7.19
CA GLY A 173 2.58 27.83 -8.04
C GLY A 173 2.94 27.14 -9.35
N MET A 174 2.27 27.48 -10.44
CA MET A 174 2.75 27.14 -11.78
C MET A 174 3.70 28.26 -12.21
N GLN A 175 4.99 27.95 -12.32
CA GLN A 175 5.93 28.87 -12.97
C GLN A 175 5.67 28.82 -14.49
N ASN A 176 5.00 29.82 -15.00
CA ASN A 176 5.01 30.08 -16.44
C ASN A 176 6.39 30.60 -16.80
N GLN A 177 7.18 29.82 -17.52
CA GLN A 177 8.50 30.21 -18.03
C GLN A 177 8.43 31.12 -19.26
N ASP A 178 7.27 31.62 -19.61
CA ASP A 178 7.11 32.58 -20.72
C ASP A 178 7.25 34.02 -20.19
N LYS A 179 8.50 34.41 -19.99
CA LYS A 179 8.93 35.82 -20.10
C LYS A 179 10.35 35.92 -20.64
#